data_4e85c405ebe6133719cd5ec2aa394a44
#
_entry.id   4e85c405ebe6133719cd5ec2aa394a44
#
_cell.length_a   1.000
_cell.length_b   1.000
_cell.length_c   1.000
_cell.angle_alpha   90.00
_cell.angle_beta   90.00
_cell.angle_gamma   90.00
#
_symmetry.space_group_name_H-M   'P 1'
#
loop_
_entity.id
_entity.type
_entity.pdbx_description
1 polymer ?
#
loop_
_entity_poly.entity_id
_entity_poly.type
_entity_poly.pdbx_seq_one_letter_code
_entity_poly.pdbx_strand_id
1 'polypeptide(L)'
;MARILIAEDEEAIRSLVARALRQDGHEVMAVSDGAQALDLLFREKGAFELLLTDIRMPVMDGIALAHAAAREHPAVTILLMTGYADQRERAHDLDALIHDVIPKPFSLGTMRRAVSAALKAAPRRMN
;
A
#
# COMPACT_ATOMS: atom_id res chain seq x y z
N MET A 1 8.40 1.70 14.89
CA MET A 1 8.07 0.41 14.26
C MET A 1 6.58 0.33 13.97
N ALA A 2 6.25 -0.11 12.77
CA ALA A 2 4.86 -0.15 12.33
C ALA A 2 4.49 -1.52 11.76
N ARG A 3 3.19 -1.81 11.64
CA ARG A 3 2.68 -2.97 10.92
C ARG A 3 2.28 -2.54 9.52
N ILE A 4 2.90 -3.15 8.51
CA ILE A 4 2.73 -2.79 7.11
C ILE A 4 2.23 -3.99 6.33
N LEU A 5 1.19 -3.78 5.51
CA LEU A 5 0.68 -4.78 4.58
C LEU A 5 1.10 -4.39 3.17
N ILE A 6 1.74 -5.31 2.46
CA ILE A 6 2.17 -5.11 1.07
C ILE A 6 1.33 -6.00 0.16
N ALA A 7 0.79 -5.42 -0.91
CA ALA A 7 0.13 -6.17 -1.97
C ALA A 7 0.86 -5.91 -3.28
N GLU A 8 1.51 -6.93 -3.82
CA GLU A 8 2.33 -6.85 -5.03
C GLU A 8 2.38 -8.22 -5.69
N ASP A 9 1.97 -8.33 -6.95
CA ASP A 9 1.91 -9.61 -7.65
C ASP A 9 3.28 -10.10 -8.15
N GLU A 10 4.23 -9.20 -8.40
CA GLU A 10 5.58 -9.58 -8.81
C GLU A 10 6.40 -10.02 -7.60
N GLU A 11 6.75 -11.30 -7.55
CA GLU A 11 7.44 -11.88 -6.40
C GLU A 11 8.76 -11.16 -6.09
N ALA A 12 9.53 -10.82 -7.13
CA ALA A 12 10.82 -10.16 -6.93
C ALA A 12 10.67 -8.80 -6.25
N ILE A 13 9.70 -8.00 -6.69
CA ILE A 13 9.44 -6.68 -6.11
C ILE A 13 8.87 -6.83 -4.70
N ARG A 14 7.91 -7.74 -4.53
CA ARG A 14 7.29 -8.00 -3.24
C ARG A 14 8.34 -8.39 -2.19
N SER A 15 9.23 -9.32 -2.54
CA SER A 15 10.28 -9.77 -1.62
C SER A 15 11.28 -8.68 -1.30
N LEU A 16 11.68 -7.90 -2.31
CA LEU A 16 12.65 -6.82 -2.14
C LEU A 16 12.11 -5.72 -1.20
N VAL A 17 10.88 -5.29 -1.44
CA VAL A 17 10.23 -4.26 -0.63
C VAL A 17 10.00 -4.75 0.80
N ALA A 18 9.51 -5.97 0.94
CA ALA A 18 9.26 -6.56 2.27
C ALA A 18 10.55 -6.65 3.08
N ARG A 19 11.64 -7.12 2.45
CA ARG A 19 12.94 -7.23 3.12
C ARG A 19 13.44 -5.86 3.59
N ALA A 20 13.36 -4.85 2.72
CA ALA A 20 13.83 -3.50 3.06
C ALA A 20 13.07 -2.93 4.26
N LEU A 21 11.75 -3.09 4.28
CA LEU A 21 10.93 -2.56 5.37
C LEU A 21 11.14 -3.33 6.68
N ARG A 22 11.36 -4.64 6.60
CA ARG A 22 11.72 -5.42 7.78
C ARG A 22 13.08 -5.01 8.34
N GLN A 23 14.03 -4.69 7.48
CA GLN A 23 15.34 -4.18 7.91
C GLN A 23 15.19 -2.84 8.64
N ASP A 24 14.19 -2.05 8.29
CA ASP A 24 13.90 -0.78 8.96
C ASP A 24 13.14 -0.96 10.28
N GLY A 25 12.91 -2.19 10.70
CA GLY A 25 12.28 -2.49 12.00
C GLY A 25 10.78 -2.65 11.95
N HIS A 26 10.16 -2.66 10.77
CA HIS A 26 8.70 -2.83 10.65
C HIS A 26 8.30 -4.30 10.65
N GLU A 27 7.09 -4.57 11.14
CA GLU A 27 6.45 -5.86 10.99
C GLU A 27 5.71 -5.85 9.65
N VAL A 28 6.05 -6.77 8.75
CA VAL A 28 5.56 -6.73 7.37
C VAL A 28 4.86 -8.04 7.01
N MET A 29 3.65 -7.94 6.48
CA MET A 29 2.97 -9.05 5.83
C MET A 29 2.83 -8.71 4.35
N ALA A 30 3.08 -9.69 3.47
CA ALA A 30 3.09 -9.45 2.04
C ALA A 30 2.23 -10.49 1.33
N VAL A 31 1.38 -10.02 0.43
CA VAL A 31 0.45 -10.85 -0.35
C VAL A 31 0.57 -10.50 -1.83
N SER A 32 -0.01 -11.34 -2.68
CA SER A 32 0.17 -11.25 -4.13
C SER A 32 -0.99 -10.61 -4.90
N ASP A 33 -2.11 -10.33 -4.24
CA ASP A 33 -3.25 -9.66 -4.89
C ASP A 33 -4.09 -8.89 -3.88
N GLY A 34 -5.03 -8.10 -4.41
CA GLY A 34 -5.87 -7.24 -3.59
C GLY A 34 -6.88 -8.00 -2.74
N ALA A 35 -7.36 -9.13 -3.23
CA ALA A 35 -8.33 -9.93 -2.46
C ALA A 35 -7.68 -10.53 -1.21
N GLN A 36 -6.45 -11.01 -1.33
CA GLN A 36 -5.69 -11.50 -0.18
C GLN A 36 -5.42 -10.38 0.83
N ALA A 37 -5.10 -9.18 0.33
CA ALA A 37 -4.85 -8.03 1.19
C ALA A 37 -6.11 -7.63 1.96
N LEU A 38 -7.25 -7.57 1.27
CA LEU A 38 -8.51 -7.20 1.91
C LEU A 38 -8.93 -8.24 2.96
N ASP A 39 -8.72 -9.52 2.66
CA ASP A 39 -9.00 -10.60 3.59
C ASP A 39 -8.14 -10.48 4.86
N LEU A 40 -6.86 -10.15 4.72
CA LEU A 40 -5.98 -9.92 5.87
C LEU A 40 -6.43 -8.70 6.68
N LEU A 41 -6.79 -7.61 6.02
CA LEU A 41 -7.31 -6.43 6.73
C LEU A 41 -8.53 -6.79 7.55
N PHE A 42 -9.41 -7.60 7.00
CA PHE A 42 -10.62 -8.05 7.71
C PHE A 42 -10.25 -8.94 8.90
N ARG A 43 -9.42 -9.95 8.68
CA ARG A 43 -9.04 -10.91 9.73
C ARG A 43 -8.25 -10.25 10.87
N GLU A 44 -7.40 -9.29 10.54
CA GLU A 44 -6.61 -8.55 11.53
C GLU A 44 -7.33 -7.31 12.04
N LYS A 45 -8.59 -7.13 11.67
CA LYS A 45 -9.44 -6.01 12.08
C LYS A 45 -8.82 -4.64 11.79
N GLY A 46 -8.16 -4.55 10.64
CA GLY A 46 -7.51 -3.30 10.22
C GLY A 46 -6.29 -2.91 11.04
N ALA A 47 -5.66 -3.86 11.74
CA ALA A 47 -4.53 -3.58 12.62
C ALA A 47 -3.21 -3.42 11.84
N PHE A 48 -3.24 -2.63 10.77
CA PHE A 48 -2.08 -2.20 10.00
C PHE A 48 -2.05 -0.69 9.96
N GLU A 49 -0.87 -0.12 10.06
CA GLU A 49 -0.73 1.33 9.97
C GLU A 49 -0.64 1.78 8.52
N LEU A 50 -0.13 0.92 7.64
CA LEU A 50 0.10 1.25 6.25
C LEU A 50 -0.25 0.08 5.34
N LEU A 51 -0.94 0.39 4.24
CA LEU A 51 -1.12 -0.51 3.10
C LEU A 51 -0.32 0.06 1.93
N LEU A 52 0.65 -0.71 1.46
CA LEU A 52 1.45 -0.37 0.28
C LEU A 52 1.06 -1.34 -0.82
N THR A 53 0.40 -0.85 -1.87
CA THR A 53 -0.14 -1.74 -2.89
C THR A 53 0.17 -1.27 -4.31
N ASP A 54 0.46 -2.24 -5.17
CA ASP A 54 0.51 -2.03 -6.61
C ASP A 54 -0.93 -1.81 -7.10
N ILE A 55 -1.08 -1.18 -8.25
CA ILE A 55 -2.38 -1.00 -8.89
C ILE A 55 -2.77 -2.22 -9.70
N ARG A 56 -1.89 -2.68 -10.59
CA ARG A 56 -2.19 -3.80 -11.48
C ARG A 56 -1.87 -5.13 -10.81
N MET A 57 -2.91 -5.83 -10.39
CA MET A 57 -2.79 -7.16 -9.76
C MET A 57 -3.95 -8.03 -10.22
N PRO A 58 -3.77 -9.38 -10.21
CA PRO A 58 -4.88 -10.27 -10.52
C PRO A 58 -5.93 -10.27 -9.41
N VAL A 59 -7.10 -10.76 -9.71
CA VAL A 59 -8.26 -10.95 -8.82
C VAL A 59 -8.88 -9.62 -8.38
N MET A 60 -8.14 -8.78 -7.67
CA MET A 60 -8.58 -7.46 -7.26
C MET A 60 -7.40 -6.50 -7.40
N ASP A 61 -7.56 -5.44 -8.19
CA ASP A 61 -6.47 -4.47 -8.38
C ASP A 61 -6.37 -3.49 -7.19
N GLY A 62 -5.29 -2.70 -7.20
CA GLY A 62 -5.00 -1.79 -6.10
C GLY A 62 -5.99 -0.63 -5.98
N ILE A 63 -6.67 -0.25 -7.07
CA ILE A 63 -7.68 0.80 -7.03
C ILE A 63 -8.91 0.30 -6.26
N ALA A 64 -9.40 -0.90 -6.60
CA ALA A 64 -10.52 -1.52 -5.88
C ALA A 64 -10.15 -1.77 -4.42
N LEU A 65 -8.93 -2.23 -4.16
CA LEU A 65 -8.44 -2.46 -2.81
C LEU A 65 -8.41 -1.15 -2.00
N ALA A 66 -7.92 -0.06 -2.61
CA ALA A 66 -7.86 1.23 -1.93
C ALA A 66 -9.25 1.72 -1.53
N HIS A 67 -10.23 1.60 -2.43
CA HIS A 67 -11.62 1.97 -2.12
C HIS A 67 -12.17 1.16 -0.96
N ALA A 68 -12.00 -0.16 -1.00
CA ALA A 68 -12.50 -1.05 0.05
C ALA A 68 -11.81 -0.79 1.38
N ALA A 69 -10.49 -0.62 1.37
CA ALA A 69 -9.73 -0.36 2.59
C ALA A 69 -10.11 0.99 3.21
N ALA A 70 -10.27 2.02 2.39
CA ALA A 70 -10.66 3.34 2.89
C ALA A 70 -12.05 3.32 3.51
N ARG A 71 -12.98 2.56 2.92
CA ARG A 71 -14.35 2.45 3.44
C ARG A 71 -14.43 1.65 4.72
N GLU A 72 -13.72 0.51 4.78
CA GLU A 72 -13.88 -0.46 5.88
C GLU A 72 -12.82 -0.35 6.95
N HIS A 73 -11.67 0.24 6.63
CA HIS A 73 -10.53 0.36 7.56
C HIS A 73 -9.93 1.77 7.46
N PRO A 74 -10.69 2.81 7.85
CA PRO A 74 -10.27 4.21 7.61
C PRO A 74 -9.01 4.64 8.36
N ALA A 75 -8.57 3.89 9.35
CA ALA A 75 -7.33 4.22 10.07
C ALA A 75 -6.07 3.78 9.33
N VAL A 76 -6.20 2.95 8.28
CA VAL A 76 -5.04 2.49 7.51
C VAL A 76 -4.64 3.55 6.49
N THR A 77 -3.38 3.96 6.51
CA THR A 77 -2.84 4.89 5.51
C THR A 77 -2.49 4.10 4.25
N ILE A 78 -2.80 4.65 3.08
CA ILE A 78 -2.62 3.94 1.81
C ILE A 78 -1.59 4.63 0.94
N LEU A 79 -0.61 3.85 0.44
CA LEU A 79 0.35 4.24 -0.59
C LEU A 79 0.14 3.36 -1.81
N LEU A 80 0.09 3.96 -2.99
CA LEU A 80 0.00 3.21 -4.26
C LEU A 80 1.34 3.21 -4.98
N MET A 81 1.63 2.11 -5.65
CA MET A 81 2.77 1.98 -6.57
C MET A 81 2.20 1.93 -7.99
N THR A 82 2.71 2.76 -8.90
CA THR A 82 2.20 2.84 -10.26
C THR A 82 3.31 2.66 -11.28
N GLY A 83 3.04 1.89 -12.34
CA GLY A 83 4.02 1.62 -13.39
C GLY A 83 3.77 2.33 -14.72
N TYR A 84 2.54 2.75 -14.99
CA TYR A 84 2.14 3.28 -16.28
C TYR A 84 1.38 4.58 -16.12
N ALA A 85 1.38 5.40 -17.18
CA ALA A 85 0.71 6.70 -17.16
C ALA A 85 -0.80 6.60 -16.89
N ASP A 86 -1.47 5.62 -17.49
CA ASP A 86 -2.89 5.40 -17.27
C ASP A 86 -3.21 5.03 -15.82
N GLN A 87 -2.30 4.30 -15.16
CA GLN A 87 -2.45 3.99 -13.75
C GLN A 87 -2.34 5.24 -12.90
N ARG A 88 -1.46 6.17 -13.27
CA ARG A 88 -1.32 7.43 -12.54
C ARG A 88 -2.58 8.28 -12.64
N GLU A 89 -3.23 8.31 -13.81
CA GLU A 89 -4.49 9.02 -13.97
C GLU A 89 -5.57 8.41 -13.09
N ARG A 90 -5.65 7.08 -13.06
CA ARG A 90 -6.62 6.38 -12.20
C ARG A 90 -6.34 6.65 -10.72
N ALA A 91 -5.07 6.71 -10.33
CA ALA A 91 -4.68 6.98 -8.94
C ALA A 91 -5.01 8.41 -8.54
N HIS A 92 -4.96 9.35 -9.49
CA HIS A 92 -5.31 10.75 -9.23
C HIS A 92 -6.73 10.91 -8.71
N ASP A 93 -7.66 10.08 -9.19
CA ASP A 93 -9.05 10.12 -8.73
C ASP A 93 -9.19 9.66 -7.29
N LEU A 94 -8.13 9.11 -6.69
CA LEU A 94 -8.13 8.60 -5.31
C LEU A 94 -7.41 9.52 -4.33
N ASP A 95 -7.04 10.73 -4.74
CA ASP A 95 -6.24 11.64 -3.91
C ASP A 95 -6.81 11.86 -2.52
N ALA A 96 -8.14 11.81 -2.36
CA ALA A 96 -8.77 11.95 -1.06
C ALA A 96 -8.64 10.71 -0.18
N LEU A 97 -8.31 9.55 -0.76
CA LEU A 97 -8.28 8.27 -0.06
C LEU A 97 -6.88 7.78 0.25
N ILE A 98 -5.88 8.22 -0.51
CA ILE A 98 -4.52 7.73 -0.41
C ILE A 98 -3.59 8.83 0.08
N HIS A 99 -2.46 8.42 0.67
CA HIS A 99 -1.45 9.38 1.10
C HIS A 99 -0.65 9.90 -0.10
N ASP A 100 -0.16 8.99 -0.94
CA ASP A 100 0.69 9.35 -2.07
C ASP A 100 0.79 8.19 -3.05
N VAL A 101 1.48 8.44 -4.16
CA VAL A 101 1.74 7.47 -5.22
C VAL A 101 3.24 7.40 -5.46
N ILE A 102 3.78 6.20 -5.53
CA ILE A 102 5.20 5.97 -5.83
C ILE A 102 5.31 5.43 -7.27
N PRO A 103 5.92 6.18 -8.20
CA PRO A 103 6.07 5.70 -9.57
C PRO A 103 7.15 4.60 -9.67
N LYS A 104 6.87 3.58 -10.45
CA LYS A 104 7.83 2.53 -10.79
C LYS A 104 8.57 2.91 -12.08
N PRO A 105 9.83 2.56 -12.24
CA PRO A 105 10.68 1.92 -11.23
C PRO A 105 11.10 2.93 -10.16
N PHE A 106 11.27 2.46 -8.95
CA PHE A 106 11.72 3.30 -7.84
C PHE A 106 12.96 2.70 -7.17
N SER A 107 13.76 3.56 -6.54
CA SER A 107 14.86 3.08 -5.70
C SER A 107 14.31 2.70 -4.32
N LEU A 108 15.03 1.85 -3.60
CA LEU A 108 14.66 1.53 -2.22
C LEU A 108 14.66 2.78 -1.34
N GLY A 109 15.58 3.71 -1.60
CA GLY A 109 15.62 4.97 -0.86
C GLY A 109 14.35 5.79 -1.05
N THR A 110 13.86 5.91 -2.29
CA THR A 110 12.62 6.61 -2.59
C THR A 110 11.44 5.94 -1.90
N MET A 111 11.35 4.63 -1.99
CA MET A 111 10.28 3.85 -1.35
C MET A 111 10.31 4.02 0.17
N ARG A 112 11.48 3.91 0.78
CA ARG A 112 11.63 4.07 2.23
C ARG A 112 11.22 5.45 2.70
N ARG A 113 11.58 6.51 1.96
CA ARG A 113 11.19 7.88 2.30
C ARG A 113 9.67 8.06 2.21
N ALA A 114 9.04 7.50 1.17
CA ALA A 114 7.60 7.57 1.02
C ALA A 114 6.87 6.86 2.15
N VAL A 115 7.35 5.67 2.54
CA VAL A 115 6.79 4.91 3.67
C VAL A 115 6.95 5.69 4.97
N SER A 116 8.14 6.25 5.22
CA SER A 116 8.39 7.02 6.42
C SER A 116 7.46 8.24 6.51
N ALA A 117 7.29 8.96 5.40
CA ALA A 117 6.39 10.11 5.36
C ALA A 117 4.94 9.71 5.61
N ALA A 118 4.51 8.60 5.01
CA ALA A 118 3.15 8.10 5.19
C ALA A 118 2.87 7.70 6.64
N LEU A 119 3.83 7.07 7.29
CA LEU A 119 3.67 6.64 8.69
C LEU A 119 3.62 7.80 9.66
N LYS A 120 4.20 8.94 9.31
CA LYS A 120 4.16 10.15 10.14
C LYS A 120 2.88 10.97 9.95
N ALA A 121 2.20 10.77 8.83
CA ALA A 121 0.99 11.52 8.52
C ALA A 121 -0.24 10.86 9.12
N ALA A 122 -1.27 11.65 9.45
CA ALA A 122 -2.57 11.11 9.81
C ALA A 122 -3.28 10.62 8.54
N PRO A 123 -4.10 9.56 8.61
CA PRO A 123 -4.90 9.14 7.46
C PRO A 123 -5.78 10.27 6.95
N ARG A 124 -5.78 10.50 5.63
CA ARG A 124 -6.50 11.63 5.01
C ARG A 124 -7.99 11.62 5.25
N ARG A 125 -8.59 10.45 5.34
CA ARG A 125 -10.04 10.29 5.48
C ARG A 125 -10.53 10.25 6.92
N MET A 126 -9.64 10.41 7.88
CA MET A 126 -10.02 10.53 9.29
C MET A 126 -10.33 11.96 9.62
N ASN A 127 -11.38 12.14 10.36
CA ASN A 127 -11.82 13.48 10.79
C ASN A 127 -11.73 13.61 12.28
#